data_a9d904a8091d571936d85616014d5c1a
#
_entry.id   a9d904a8091d571936d85616014d5c1a
#
_cell.length_a   1.000
_cell.length_b   1.000
_cell.length_c   1.000
_cell.angle_alpha   90.00
_cell.angle_beta   90.00
_cell.angle_gamma   90.00
#
_symmetry.space_group_name_H-M   'P 1'
#
loop_
_entity.id
_entity.type
_entity.pdbx_description
1 polymer ?
#
loop_
_entity_poly.entity_id
_entity_poly.type
_entity_poly.pdbx_seq_one_letter_code
_entity_poly.pdbx_strand_id
1 'polypeptide(L)'
;MSEVVMDKQAMRSLMKTRLGEIQPEDMALRSGQIAERFAAMPQWSRADTVLCFLSMPHEMDTTPLIQAARAAGKAVSVPRIEGADIRFLVMPPNTGELPLDRWNIPVPDPLWPSFDPPRSGRILVACPGLAFDREGNRLGRGKGYYDRFLSRLRLEVREVFTVGVCLSEQLLPGLPHEDFDQRMDALVTERETVIFG
;
A
#
# COMPACT_ATOMS: atom_id res chain seq x y z
N MET A 1 19.72 -22.05 20.98
CA MET A 1 18.92 -20.92 21.50
C MET A 1 17.68 -20.87 20.61
N SER A 2 16.51 -21.24 21.13
CA SER A 2 15.27 -21.13 20.35
C SER A 2 14.98 -19.65 20.11
N GLU A 3 15.01 -19.20 18.85
CA GLU A 3 14.47 -17.91 18.48
C GLU A 3 13.02 -17.85 18.97
N VAL A 4 12.74 -16.91 19.85
CA VAL A 4 11.36 -16.61 20.24
C VAL A 4 10.69 -16.00 19.02
N VAL A 5 10.01 -16.81 18.23
CA VAL A 5 9.20 -16.33 17.09
C VAL A 5 8.10 -15.46 17.66
N MET A 6 8.24 -14.16 17.49
CA MET A 6 7.23 -13.18 17.91
C MET A 6 5.95 -13.43 17.12
N ASP A 7 4.80 -13.51 17.79
CA ASP A 7 3.52 -13.68 17.12
C ASP A 7 3.10 -12.42 16.32
N LYS A 8 2.15 -12.58 15.39
CA LYS A 8 1.64 -11.48 14.55
C LYS A 8 1.12 -10.30 15.40
N GLN A 9 0.55 -10.55 16.58
CA GLN A 9 -0.02 -9.49 17.42
C GLN A 9 1.07 -8.66 18.11
N ALA A 10 2.07 -9.32 18.67
CA ALA A 10 3.22 -8.67 19.29
C ALA A 10 4.01 -7.85 18.27
N MET A 11 4.23 -8.39 17.06
CA MET A 11 4.86 -7.64 15.96
C MET A 11 4.06 -6.40 15.57
N ARG A 12 2.72 -6.49 15.45
CA ARG A 12 1.88 -5.32 15.17
C ARG A 12 2.01 -4.23 16.23
N SER A 13 2.06 -4.60 17.51
CA SER A 13 2.24 -3.66 18.61
C SER A 13 3.60 -2.98 18.55
N LEU A 14 4.66 -3.75 18.35
CA LEU A 14 6.03 -3.25 18.22
C LEU A 14 6.14 -2.25 17.06
N MET A 15 5.61 -2.61 15.89
CA MET A 15 5.71 -1.76 14.69
C MET A 15 4.91 -0.46 14.82
N LYS A 16 3.74 -0.51 15.46
CA LYS A 16 2.97 0.72 15.75
C LYS A 16 3.75 1.67 16.65
N THR A 17 4.42 1.16 17.69
CA THR A 17 5.26 1.97 18.57
C THR A 17 6.40 2.60 17.77
N ARG A 18 7.18 1.81 17.02
CA ARG A 18 8.29 2.31 16.21
C ARG A 18 7.89 3.39 15.21
N LEU A 19 6.77 3.17 14.49
CA LEU A 19 6.27 4.14 13.52
C LEU A 19 5.76 5.42 14.19
N GLY A 20 5.22 5.32 15.41
CA GLY A 20 4.78 6.46 16.20
C GLY A 20 5.92 7.36 16.72
N GLU A 21 7.17 6.86 16.73
CA GLU A 21 8.36 7.61 17.15
C GLU A 21 8.96 8.46 16.01
N ILE A 22 8.55 8.20 14.76
CA ILE A 22 9.09 8.94 13.60
C ILE A 22 8.49 10.34 13.56
N GLN A 23 9.38 11.34 13.45
CA GLN A 23 8.96 12.73 13.39
C GLN A 23 8.23 13.04 12.07
N PRO A 24 7.23 13.94 12.08
CA PRO A 24 6.45 14.26 10.88
C PRO A 24 7.28 14.74 9.69
N GLU A 25 8.32 15.53 9.95
CA GLU A 25 9.22 16.07 8.91
C GLU A 25 10.02 14.96 8.24
N ASP A 26 10.52 13.99 9.03
CA ASP A 26 11.25 12.84 8.52
C ASP A 26 10.30 11.89 7.75
N MET A 27 9.09 11.69 8.25
CA MET A 27 8.04 10.95 7.56
C MET A 27 7.75 11.57 6.18
N ALA A 28 7.56 12.88 6.11
CA ALA A 28 7.28 13.59 4.86
C ALA A 28 8.43 13.47 3.85
N LEU A 29 9.67 13.68 4.29
CA LEU A 29 10.87 13.54 3.45
C LEU A 29 10.97 12.14 2.84
N ARG A 30 10.88 11.11 3.68
CA ARG A 30 11.01 9.71 3.24
C ARG A 30 9.84 9.28 2.37
N SER A 31 8.64 9.77 2.63
CA SER A 31 7.47 9.51 1.77
C SER A 31 7.68 10.03 0.35
N GLY A 32 8.28 11.22 0.21
CA GLY A 32 8.70 11.75 -1.10
C GLY A 32 9.70 10.84 -1.81
N GLN A 33 10.74 10.40 -1.11
CA GLN A 33 11.76 9.49 -1.65
C GLN A 33 11.17 8.13 -2.06
N ILE A 34 10.23 7.59 -1.29
CA ILE A 34 9.51 6.36 -1.64
C ILE A 34 8.69 6.57 -2.92
N ALA A 35 7.96 7.69 -3.03
CA ALA A 35 7.16 8.01 -4.21
C ALA A 35 8.04 8.13 -5.47
N GLU A 36 9.20 8.78 -5.38
CA GLU A 36 10.17 8.88 -6.48
C GLU A 36 10.68 7.49 -6.91
N ARG A 37 11.08 6.63 -5.96
CA ARG A 37 11.54 5.27 -6.27
C ARG A 37 10.43 4.41 -6.87
N PHE A 38 9.21 4.52 -6.37
CA PHE A 38 8.05 3.83 -6.91
C PHE A 38 7.78 4.26 -8.36
N ALA A 39 7.86 5.56 -8.64
CA ALA A 39 7.70 6.10 -9.99
C ALA A 39 8.87 5.75 -10.94
N ALA A 40 10.03 5.40 -10.41
CA ALA A 40 11.18 4.96 -11.21
C ALA A 40 11.14 3.46 -11.58
N MET A 41 10.19 2.69 -11.05
CA MET A 41 10.07 1.26 -11.38
C MET A 41 9.65 1.05 -12.84
N PRO A 42 10.17 0.01 -13.52
CA PRO A 42 9.74 -0.32 -14.89
C PRO A 42 8.22 -0.57 -15.00
N GLN A 43 7.61 -1.11 -13.95
CA GLN A 43 6.17 -1.38 -13.88
C GLN A 43 5.34 -0.09 -13.88
N TRP A 44 5.90 0.99 -13.33
CA TRP A 44 5.24 2.30 -13.36
C TRP A 44 4.97 2.78 -14.79
N SER A 45 5.97 2.75 -15.66
CA SER A 45 5.80 3.22 -17.04
C SER A 45 4.77 2.41 -17.83
N ARG A 46 4.58 1.14 -17.46
CA ARG A 46 3.64 0.22 -18.11
C ARG A 46 2.24 0.30 -17.54
N ALA A 47 2.08 0.71 -16.28
CA ALA A 47 0.79 0.71 -15.61
C ALA A 47 -0.17 1.76 -16.21
N ASP A 48 -1.40 1.34 -16.45
CA ASP A 48 -2.50 2.20 -16.88
C ASP A 48 -3.24 2.77 -15.66
N THR A 49 -3.30 1.98 -14.58
CA THR A 49 -3.99 2.32 -13.33
C THR A 49 -3.08 2.08 -12.12
N VAL A 50 -3.13 3.01 -11.17
CA VAL A 50 -2.49 2.88 -9.86
C VAL A 50 -3.58 2.78 -8.79
N LEU A 51 -3.58 1.67 -8.05
CA LEU A 51 -4.37 1.55 -6.83
C LEU A 51 -3.46 1.95 -5.67
N CYS A 52 -3.87 2.96 -4.90
CA CYS A 52 -3.08 3.50 -3.81
C CYS A 52 -3.90 3.61 -2.54
N PHE A 53 -3.35 3.22 -1.39
CA PHE A 53 -4.03 3.44 -0.12
C PHE A 53 -4.00 4.93 0.27
N LEU A 54 -4.90 5.30 1.18
CA LEU A 54 -4.89 6.60 1.83
C LEU A 54 -4.24 6.43 3.19
N SER A 55 -3.22 7.24 3.46
CA SER A 55 -2.37 7.10 4.64
C SER A 55 -3.15 7.36 5.93
N MET A 56 -2.95 6.50 6.89
CA MET A 56 -3.36 6.70 8.27
C MET A 56 -2.27 7.47 9.03
N PRO A 57 -2.58 8.06 10.19
CA PRO A 57 -1.55 8.61 11.06
C PRO A 57 -0.41 7.61 11.31
N HIS A 58 0.83 8.08 11.25
CA HIS A 58 2.06 7.28 11.40
C HIS A 58 2.31 6.26 10.27
N GLU A 59 1.64 6.37 9.13
CA GLU A 59 2.01 5.69 7.89
C GLU A 59 2.75 6.66 6.95
N MET A 60 3.51 6.11 5.99
CA MET A 60 4.07 6.95 4.94
C MET A 60 2.97 7.73 4.22
N ASP A 61 3.20 9.00 3.94
CA ASP A 61 2.24 9.83 3.20
C ASP A 61 2.20 9.40 1.72
N THR A 62 1.03 8.99 1.26
CA THR A 62 0.80 8.58 -0.13
C THR A 62 0.45 9.74 -1.06
N THR A 63 0.28 10.94 -0.55
CA THR A 63 -0.04 12.14 -1.35
C THR A 63 0.98 12.36 -2.48
N PRO A 64 2.31 12.31 -2.27
CA PRO A 64 3.28 12.46 -3.35
C PRO A 64 3.14 11.39 -4.43
N LEU A 65 2.85 10.14 -4.07
CA LEU A 65 2.66 9.04 -5.01
C LEU A 65 1.38 9.23 -5.84
N ILE A 66 0.28 9.61 -5.21
CA ILE A 66 -0.99 9.91 -5.88
C ILE A 66 -0.81 11.08 -6.84
N GLN A 67 -0.12 12.15 -6.42
CA GLN A 67 0.17 13.30 -7.28
C GLN A 67 1.03 12.92 -8.49
N ALA A 68 2.08 12.12 -8.28
CA ALA A 68 2.93 11.62 -9.36
C ALA A 68 2.13 10.78 -10.37
N ALA A 69 1.22 9.91 -9.90
CA ALA A 69 0.38 9.10 -10.77
C ALA A 69 -0.56 9.95 -11.63
N ARG A 70 -1.19 10.96 -11.02
CA ARG A 70 -2.06 11.91 -11.74
C ARG A 70 -1.29 12.76 -12.75
N ALA A 71 -0.10 13.25 -12.37
CA ALA A 71 0.76 14.03 -13.27
C ALA A 71 1.24 13.19 -14.47
N ALA A 72 1.41 11.87 -14.30
CA ALA A 72 1.73 10.93 -15.36
C ALA A 72 0.51 10.49 -16.20
N GLY A 73 -0.67 11.06 -15.97
CA GLY A 73 -1.91 10.74 -16.69
C GLY A 73 -2.50 9.36 -16.39
N LYS A 74 -2.09 8.73 -15.28
CA LYS A 74 -2.60 7.42 -14.87
C LYS A 74 -3.95 7.56 -14.16
N ALA A 75 -4.82 6.57 -14.34
CA ALA A 75 -6.00 6.44 -13.51
C ALA A 75 -5.58 6.09 -12.07
N VAL A 76 -6.13 6.80 -11.09
CA VAL A 76 -5.87 6.54 -9.67
C VAL A 76 -7.15 6.07 -9.00
N SER A 77 -7.06 5.01 -8.21
CA SER A 77 -8.16 4.56 -7.37
C SER A 77 -7.69 4.37 -5.93
N VAL A 78 -8.56 4.73 -5.00
CA VAL A 78 -8.27 4.70 -3.56
C VAL A 78 -9.30 3.86 -2.81
N PRO A 79 -8.92 3.23 -1.69
CA PRO A 79 -9.79 2.31 -0.99
C PRO A 79 -10.83 3.05 -0.13
N ARG A 80 -12.01 2.47 -0.06
CA ARG A 80 -13.05 2.76 0.91
C ARG A 80 -13.44 1.48 1.62
N ILE A 81 -13.52 1.51 2.95
CA ILE A 81 -13.98 0.37 3.76
C ILE A 81 -15.50 0.27 3.65
N GLU A 82 -16.01 -0.90 3.32
CA GLU A 82 -17.42 -1.23 3.25
C GLU A 82 -17.68 -2.54 4.00
N GLY A 83 -18.11 -2.43 5.25
CA GLY A 83 -18.31 -3.58 6.12
C GLY A 83 -17.04 -4.38 6.36
N ALA A 84 -17.01 -5.63 5.90
CA ALA A 84 -15.88 -6.53 6.04
C ALA A 84 -14.87 -6.44 4.91
N ASP A 85 -15.11 -5.65 3.87
CA ASP A 85 -14.30 -5.55 2.66
C ASP A 85 -13.80 -4.14 2.38
N ILE A 86 -12.88 -4.03 1.41
CA ILE A 86 -12.52 -2.76 0.79
C ILE A 86 -13.00 -2.75 -0.66
N ARG A 87 -13.50 -1.58 -1.07
CA ARG A 87 -13.79 -1.25 -2.46
C ARG A 87 -12.90 -0.10 -2.89
N PHE A 88 -12.29 -0.20 -4.05
CA PHE A 88 -11.56 0.91 -4.63
C PHE A 88 -12.50 1.81 -5.42
N LEU A 89 -12.34 3.11 -5.26
CA LEU A 89 -13.10 4.15 -5.96
C LEU A 89 -12.16 4.94 -6.87
N VAL A 90 -12.60 5.22 -8.09
CA VAL A 90 -11.84 6.00 -9.06
C VAL A 90 -11.80 7.46 -8.61
N MET A 91 -10.61 7.97 -8.33
CA MET A 91 -10.41 9.36 -7.92
C MET A 91 -10.57 10.30 -9.12
N PRO A 92 -11.50 11.28 -9.09
CA PRO A 92 -11.65 12.25 -10.17
C PRO A 92 -10.38 13.08 -10.40
N PRO A 93 -10.08 13.48 -11.64
CA PRO A 93 -8.84 14.21 -11.97
C PRO A 93 -8.62 15.50 -11.18
N ASN A 94 -9.70 16.21 -10.85
CA ASN A 94 -9.67 17.50 -10.17
C ASN A 94 -9.95 17.39 -8.66
N THR A 95 -9.77 16.22 -8.06
CA THR A 95 -9.94 16.06 -6.62
C THR A 95 -8.90 16.89 -5.87
N GLY A 96 -9.39 17.75 -4.99
CA GLY A 96 -8.60 18.48 -4.00
C GLY A 96 -8.27 17.61 -2.77
N GLU A 97 -8.07 18.27 -1.64
CA GLU A 97 -7.89 17.58 -0.36
C GLU A 97 -9.16 16.80 0.02
N LEU A 98 -8.96 15.59 0.53
CA LEU A 98 -10.05 14.77 1.00
C LEU A 98 -10.46 15.16 2.42
N PRO A 99 -11.75 15.10 2.74
CA PRO A 99 -12.19 15.25 4.13
C PRO A 99 -11.59 14.14 5.00
N LEU A 100 -11.30 14.48 6.24
CA LEU A 100 -10.79 13.53 7.23
C LEU A 100 -11.93 12.99 8.08
N ASP A 101 -11.84 11.72 8.45
CA ASP A 101 -12.73 11.13 9.46
C ASP A 101 -12.27 11.49 10.89
N ARG A 102 -12.97 10.94 11.88
CA ARG A 102 -12.65 11.14 13.31
C ARG A 102 -11.27 10.60 13.76
N TRP A 103 -10.61 9.83 12.92
CA TRP A 103 -9.25 9.30 13.17
C TRP A 103 -8.19 9.96 12.29
N ASN A 104 -8.52 11.08 11.65
CA ASN A 104 -7.66 11.80 10.70
C ASN A 104 -7.26 10.93 9.48
N ILE A 105 -8.16 10.06 9.02
CA ILE A 105 -7.96 9.27 7.82
C ILE A 105 -8.72 9.95 6.67
N PRO A 106 -8.08 10.20 5.52
CA PRO A 106 -8.77 10.74 4.35
C PRO A 106 -9.88 9.80 3.88
N VAL A 107 -11.06 10.37 3.61
CA VAL A 107 -12.25 9.61 3.20
C VAL A 107 -12.64 9.98 1.78
N PRO A 108 -12.63 9.03 0.82
CA PRO A 108 -13.12 9.29 -0.52
C PRO A 108 -14.64 9.43 -0.53
N ASP A 109 -15.16 10.27 -1.45
CA ASP A 109 -16.59 10.44 -1.63
C ASP A 109 -17.23 9.10 -2.04
N PRO A 110 -18.28 8.63 -1.33
CA PRO A 110 -18.95 7.38 -1.66
C PRO A 110 -19.63 7.38 -3.04
N LEU A 111 -19.86 8.56 -3.62
CA LEU A 111 -20.46 8.73 -4.95
C LEU A 111 -19.45 8.59 -6.09
N TRP A 112 -18.14 8.50 -5.80
CA TRP A 112 -17.16 8.24 -6.85
C TRP A 112 -17.40 6.88 -7.50
N PRO A 113 -17.13 6.76 -8.80
CA PRO A 113 -17.27 5.49 -9.50
C PRO A 113 -16.45 4.38 -8.83
N SER A 114 -17.03 3.21 -8.72
CA SER A 114 -16.26 2.02 -8.34
C SER A 114 -15.19 1.74 -9.37
N PHE A 115 -14.02 1.35 -8.90
CA PHE A 115 -13.02 0.78 -9.76
C PHE A 115 -13.52 -0.59 -10.26
N ASP A 116 -13.72 -0.67 -11.58
CA ASP A 116 -14.02 -1.90 -12.28
C ASP A 116 -12.74 -2.33 -13.03
N PRO A 117 -12.07 -3.41 -12.62
CA PRO A 117 -10.78 -3.76 -13.18
C PRO A 117 -10.92 -4.15 -14.66
N PRO A 118 -10.23 -3.46 -15.58
CA PRO A 118 -10.25 -3.82 -16.99
C PRO A 118 -9.52 -5.16 -17.19
N ARG A 119 -10.14 -6.10 -17.93
CA ARG A 119 -9.57 -7.44 -18.18
C ARG A 119 -8.19 -7.41 -18.85
N SER A 120 -7.87 -6.38 -19.59
CA SER A 120 -6.61 -6.17 -20.33
C SER A 120 -5.78 -5.01 -19.78
N GLY A 121 -6.15 -4.45 -18.63
CA GLY A 121 -5.41 -3.34 -18.00
C GLY A 121 -4.20 -3.84 -17.21
N ARG A 122 -3.19 -2.98 -17.10
CA ARG A 122 -2.01 -3.19 -16.26
C ARG A 122 -2.16 -2.37 -14.99
N ILE A 123 -2.31 -3.08 -13.88
CA ILE A 123 -2.61 -2.49 -12.59
C ILE A 123 -1.38 -2.57 -11.69
N LEU A 124 -0.96 -1.42 -11.18
CA LEU A 124 0.08 -1.30 -10.17
C LEU A 124 -0.57 -0.97 -8.84
N VAL A 125 -0.35 -1.80 -7.83
CA VAL A 125 -0.99 -1.64 -6.52
C VAL A 125 0.07 -1.27 -5.49
N ALA A 126 -0.04 -0.09 -4.90
CA ALA A 126 0.70 0.29 -3.71
C ALA A 126 -0.01 -0.28 -2.47
N CYS A 127 0.62 -1.22 -1.80
CA CYS A 127 0.05 -1.96 -0.67
C CYS A 127 0.61 -1.44 0.66
N PRO A 128 -0.25 -1.07 1.64
CA PRO A 128 0.19 -0.71 2.98
C PRO A 128 0.50 -1.96 3.81
N GLY A 129 1.34 -1.79 4.82
CA GLY A 129 1.60 -2.81 5.82
C GLY A 129 2.24 -2.22 7.06
N LEU A 130 2.17 -2.93 8.19
CA LEU A 130 2.93 -2.60 9.40
C LEU A 130 4.37 -3.10 9.29
N ALA A 131 4.58 -4.23 8.61
CA ALA A 131 5.91 -4.75 8.31
C ALA A 131 5.90 -5.57 7.02
N PHE A 132 7.07 -5.74 6.46
CA PHE A 132 7.36 -6.54 5.27
C PHE A 132 8.64 -7.34 5.50
N ASP A 133 8.86 -8.38 4.71
CA ASP A 133 10.13 -9.10 4.68
C ASP A 133 10.69 -9.26 3.26
N ARG A 134 11.89 -9.83 3.17
CA ARG A 134 12.57 -10.01 1.90
C ARG A 134 12.07 -11.19 1.06
N GLU A 135 11.05 -11.88 1.54
CA GLU A 135 10.32 -12.92 0.80
C GLU A 135 9.00 -12.42 0.20
N GLY A 136 8.69 -11.12 0.41
CA GLY A 136 7.46 -10.49 -0.06
C GLY A 136 6.27 -10.66 0.88
N ASN A 137 6.47 -11.24 2.07
CA ASN A 137 5.40 -11.34 3.04
C ASN A 137 5.06 -9.96 3.62
N ARG A 138 3.80 -9.78 3.99
CA ARG A 138 3.25 -8.52 4.48
C ARG A 138 2.46 -8.73 5.77
N LEU A 139 2.78 -7.98 6.81
CA LEU A 139 2.02 -7.91 8.04
C LEU A 139 1.04 -6.74 7.99
N GLY A 140 -0.23 -7.00 7.74
CA GLY A 140 -1.30 -6.01 7.81
C GLY A 140 -1.80 -5.77 9.23
N ARG A 141 -2.80 -4.89 9.37
CA ARG A 141 -3.42 -4.52 10.66
C ARG A 141 -4.35 -5.59 11.24
N GLY A 142 -4.52 -6.75 10.56
CA GLY A 142 -5.24 -7.92 11.07
C GLY A 142 -6.70 -8.05 10.62
N LYS A 143 -7.18 -7.21 9.70
CA LYS A 143 -8.55 -7.31 9.13
C LYS A 143 -8.63 -8.12 7.83
N GLY A 144 -7.50 -8.44 7.19
CA GLY A 144 -7.42 -9.19 5.94
C GLY A 144 -8.02 -8.50 4.71
N TYR A 145 -8.28 -7.20 4.78
CA TYR A 145 -8.89 -6.44 3.67
C TYR A 145 -8.10 -6.56 2.36
N TYR A 146 -6.79 -6.31 2.42
CA TYR A 146 -5.94 -6.38 1.24
C TYR A 146 -5.76 -7.80 0.73
N ASP A 147 -5.68 -8.80 1.61
CA ASP A 147 -5.50 -10.20 1.20
C ASP A 147 -6.73 -10.68 0.41
N ARG A 148 -7.93 -10.41 0.88
CA ARG A 148 -9.16 -10.71 0.14
C ARG A 148 -9.29 -9.94 -1.16
N PHE A 149 -8.97 -8.64 -1.14
CA PHE A 149 -9.03 -7.81 -2.33
C PHE A 149 -8.05 -8.26 -3.41
N LEU A 150 -6.77 -8.45 -3.05
CA LEU A 150 -5.73 -8.86 -3.98
C LEU A 150 -5.96 -10.28 -4.53
N SER A 151 -6.46 -11.20 -3.71
CA SER A 151 -6.84 -12.53 -4.16
C SER A 151 -7.90 -12.47 -5.26
N ARG A 152 -8.96 -11.65 -5.08
CA ARG A 152 -10.00 -11.44 -6.11
C ARG A 152 -9.44 -10.75 -7.36
N LEU A 153 -8.70 -9.66 -7.17
CA LEU A 153 -8.14 -8.88 -8.28
C LEU A 153 -7.24 -9.72 -9.19
N ARG A 154 -6.40 -10.58 -8.62
CA ARG A 154 -5.52 -11.48 -9.38
C ARG A 154 -6.27 -12.57 -10.16
N LEU A 155 -7.49 -12.90 -9.78
CA LEU A 155 -8.36 -13.82 -10.55
C LEU A 155 -9.03 -13.12 -11.75
N GLU A 156 -9.29 -11.82 -11.63
CA GLU A 156 -10.04 -11.05 -12.62
C GLU A 156 -9.13 -10.39 -13.68
N VAL A 157 -7.91 -10.03 -13.29
CA VAL A 157 -6.97 -9.26 -14.11
C VAL A 157 -5.68 -10.02 -14.34
N ARG A 158 -5.22 -10.04 -15.60
CA ARG A 158 -3.99 -10.76 -15.98
C ARG A 158 -2.70 -10.11 -15.48
N GLU A 159 -2.64 -8.78 -15.48
CA GLU A 159 -1.43 -8.01 -15.19
C GLU A 159 -1.64 -7.14 -13.95
N VAL A 160 -1.53 -7.77 -12.80
CA VAL A 160 -1.52 -7.08 -11.49
C VAL A 160 -0.11 -7.18 -10.92
N PHE A 161 0.48 -6.05 -10.57
CA PHE A 161 1.76 -6.00 -9.90
C PHE A 161 1.61 -5.27 -8.56
N THR A 162 1.93 -5.96 -7.48
CA THR A 162 1.73 -5.49 -6.11
C THR A 162 3.05 -5.07 -5.48
N VAL A 163 3.08 -3.86 -4.94
CA VAL A 163 4.28 -3.29 -4.33
C VAL A 163 3.98 -2.92 -2.88
N GLY A 164 4.67 -3.55 -1.96
CA GLY A 164 4.70 -3.08 -0.59
C GLY A 164 5.43 -1.73 -0.53
N VAL A 165 4.80 -0.71 0.01
CA VAL A 165 5.44 0.60 0.19
C VAL A 165 5.55 0.91 1.68
N CYS A 166 6.78 1.15 2.15
CA CYS A 166 7.04 1.27 3.57
C CYS A 166 8.36 1.99 3.85
N LEU A 167 8.55 2.38 5.10
CA LEU A 167 9.84 2.86 5.58
C LEU A 167 10.80 1.69 5.80
N SER A 168 12.10 1.93 5.72
CA SER A 168 13.12 0.89 5.88
C SER A 168 13.04 0.16 7.24
N GLU A 169 12.56 0.81 8.30
CA GLU A 169 12.34 0.21 9.61
C GLU A 169 11.22 -0.84 9.63
N GLN A 170 10.35 -0.84 8.62
CA GLN A 170 9.28 -1.83 8.46
C GLN A 170 9.74 -3.10 7.74
N LEU A 171 10.96 -3.11 7.19
CA LEU A 171 11.56 -4.28 6.57
C LEU A 171 12.23 -5.13 7.65
N LEU A 172 11.63 -6.28 7.94
CA LEU A 172 12.09 -7.24 8.95
C LEU A 172 12.77 -8.45 8.30
N PRO A 173 13.60 -9.20 9.04
CA PRO A 173 14.27 -10.40 8.52
C PRO A 173 13.30 -11.51 8.07
N GLY A 174 12.14 -11.62 8.71
CA GLY A 174 11.11 -12.59 8.37
C GLY A 174 9.81 -12.30 9.11
N LEU A 175 8.70 -12.69 8.51
CA LEU A 175 7.36 -12.52 9.06
C LEU A 175 6.63 -13.85 9.15
N PRO A 176 5.84 -14.09 10.22
CA PRO A 176 4.91 -15.21 10.23
C PRO A 176 3.82 -14.96 9.19
N HIS A 177 3.59 -15.92 8.31
CA HIS A 177 2.59 -15.86 7.24
C HIS A 177 1.71 -17.11 7.23
N GLU A 178 0.59 -17.02 6.57
CA GLU A 178 -0.39 -18.09 6.37
C GLU A 178 -0.66 -18.26 4.86
N ASP A 179 -1.20 -19.38 4.44
CA ASP A 179 -1.39 -19.73 3.02
C ASP A 179 -2.29 -18.76 2.26
N PHE A 180 -3.19 -18.05 2.96
CA PHE A 180 -4.07 -17.06 2.37
C PHE A 180 -3.49 -15.63 2.33
N ASP A 181 -2.37 -15.38 3.00
CA ASP A 181 -1.68 -14.09 2.95
C ASP A 181 -1.13 -13.84 1.54
N GLN A 182 -1.40 -12.68 0.98
CA GLN A 182 -0.98 -12.33 -0.37
C GLN A 182 0.43 -11.74 -0.35
N ARG A 183 1.37 -12.41 -1.02
CA ARG A 183 2.73 -11.91 -1.20
C ARG A 183 2.76 -10.72 -2.15
N MET A 184 3.70 -9.82 -1.89
CA MET A 184 4.02 -8.70 -2.76
C MET A 184 4.95 -9.16 -3.88
N ASP A 185 4.85 -8.52 -5.06
CA ASP A 185 5.75 -8.76 -6.18
C ASP A 185 7.02 -7.88 -6.07
N ALA A 186 6.93 -6.79 -5.30
CA ALA A 186 8.06 -5.92 -5.00
C ALA A 186 7.88 -5.19 -3.67
N LEU A 187 8.98 -4.60 -3.19
CA LEU A 187 9.00 -3.70 -2.04
C LEU A 187 9.77 -2.43 -2.39
N VAL A 188 9.25 -1.28 -1.96
CA VAL A 188 9.91 0.02 -2.09
C VAL A 188 10.00 0.69 -0.74
N THR A 189 11.21 1.06 -0.36
CA THR A 189 11.50 1.91 0.80
C THR A 189 12.18 3.20 0.35
N GLU A 190 12.47 4.13 1.25
CA GLU A 190 13.27 5.32 0.94
C GLU A 190 14.72 4.96 0.58
N ARG A 191 15.17 3.73 0.88
CA ARG A 191 16.56 3.30 0.66
C ARG A 191 16.73 2.39 -0.54
N GLU A 192 15.78 1.48 -0.78
CA GLU A 192 15.92 0.44 -1.80
C GLU A 192 14.60 0.07 -2.46
N THR A 193 14.72 -0.54 -3.64
CA THR A 193 13.63 -1.25 -4.32
C THR A 193 14.04 -2.71 -4.47
N VAL A 194 13.22 -3.63 -4.01
CA VAL A 194 13.43 -5.08 -4.12
C VAL A 194 12.31 -5.65 -4.98
N ILE A 195 12.65 -6.39 -6.02
CA ILE A 195 11.67 -7.13 -6.85
C ILE A 195 11.83 -8.61 -6.50
N PHE A 196 10.72 -9.23 -6.16
CA PHE A 196 10.69 -10.67 -5.86
C PHE A 196 10.46 -11.45 -7.16
N GLY A 197 11.11 -12.60 -7.27
CA GLY A 197 11.02 -13.47 -8.45
C GLY A 197 9.88 -14.48 -8.34
#